data_24c5fbe45f86811b8f7b2ba58b8e1309
#
_entry.id   24c5fbe45f86811b8f7b2ba58b8e1309
#
_cell.length_a   1.000
_cell.length_b   1.000
_cell.length_c   1.000
_cell.angle_alpha   90.00
_cell.angle_beta   90.00
_cell.angle_gamma   90.00
#
_symmetry.space_group_name_H-M   'P 1'
#
loop_
_entity.id
_entity.type
_entity.pdbx_description
1 polymer ?
#
loop_
_entity_poly.entity_id
_entity_poly.type
_entity_poly.pdbx_seq_one_letter_code
_entity_poly.pdbx_strand_id
1 'polypeptide(L)'
;MLHDLIKLAYMLFASLGALAFLHVCLKGKELQAVIPQVAIVCAAVLSILVLSPNLILTSVALFFIVPVLCRRPEHLGGMMLISMLLVPEMHTHLTVAGVWLFPWGPSHTIGLGALMMLFVQGKRAKPARLSDIVALLLVAYFVVGQARDTSFTNVLRVTTQQLLDLYLPYYVVTRSLRTESDFRTFIVYLLSAGMVLSALVALESVTGWVVFRETLSRYGLDAQWFRVKWRHGFLRAAGPFLEATAMAFGLSFFAMVAWQFRSFFQNNLSRLAVFGAIFVGVTACQSRNAHLGLAVAIIASEAFRRFAKPATAKALLVFAVMLIAVPTTLFLNESPQSTKTGSDTEDTAAYRVRLFHRGLEEIAKHPLIGTNQDEFTSHMEDMRQGERIIDFVNSYIYVALVSGVIGLVMFIGALAAIPVIAVRFATRVRTPQMHEAMGYYFAMALAVLQMLLFTFFGGRNSFITEMTIATVIYAGKLNLGAGAALPRPARPRGSLAAMLRGPDPNWRRSAGD
;
A
#
# COMPACT_ATOMS: atom_id res chain seq x y z
N MET A 1 -13.30 -30.45 -9.21
CA MET A 1 -14.39 -29.98 -8.33
C MET A 1 -14.19 -30.37 -6.85
N LEU A 2 -14.13 -31.67 -6.46
CA LEU A 2 -13.91 -32.01 -5.04
C LEU A 2 -12.60 -31.43 -4.49
N HIS A 3 -11.51 -31.53 -5.23
CA HIS A 3 -10.20 -30.97 -4.87
C HIS A 3 -10.24 -29.44 -4.68
N ASP A 4 -10.95 -28.73 -5.55
CA ASP A 4 -11.12 -27.26 -5.44
C ASP A 4 -11.94 -26.89 -4.20
N LEU A 5 -12.96 -27.67 -3.86
CA LEU A 5 -13.75 -27.46 -2.64
C LEU A 5 -12.93 -27.68 -1.37
N ILE A 6 -12.08 -28.71 -1.35
CA ILE A 6 -11.15 -28.96 -0.22
C ILE A 6 -10.18 -27.78 -0.06
N LYS A 7 -9.60 -27.28 -1.15
CA LYS A 7 -8.71 -26.12 -1.14
C LYS A 7 -9.40 -24.87 -0.64
N LEU A 8 -10.60 -24.61 -1.16
CA LEU A 8 -11.41 -23.50 -0.70
C LEU A 8 -11.70 -23.60 0.81
N ALA A 9 -12.01 -24.79 1.30
CA ALA A 9 -12.24 -25.02 2.72
C ALA A 9 -11.01 -24.68 3.57
N TYR A 10 -9.79 -25.07 3.16
CA TYR A 10 -8.55 -24.70 3.86
C TYR A 10 -8.31 -23.19 3.83
N MET A 11 -8.49 -22.53 2.67
CA MET A 11 -8.33 -21.08 2.55
C MET A 11 -9.34 -20.33 3.42
N LEU A 12 -10.61 -20.76 3.41
CA LEU A 12 -11.66 -20.18 4.24
C LEU A 12 -11.39 -20.40 5.73
N PHE A 13 -11.00 -21.63 6.12
CA PHE A 13 -10.66 -21.92 7.51
C PHE A 13 -9.54 -21.04 8.03
N ALA A 14 -8.44 -20.94 7.28
CA ALA A 14 -7.32 -20.07 7.64
C ALA A 14 -7.72 -18.59 7.72
N SER A 15 -8.46 -18.09 6.71
CA SER A 15 -8.87 -16.69 6.65
C SER A 15 -9.89 -16.33 7.73
N LEU A 16 -10.92 -17.13 7.93
CA LEU A 16 -11.96 -16.90 8.93
C LEU A 16 -11.42 -17.09 10.35
N GLY A 17 -10.52 -18.04 10.57
CA GLY A 17 -9.82 -18.21 11.84
C GLY A 17 -8.98 -17.00 12.20
N ALA A 18 -8.24 -16.44 11.24
CA ALA A 18 -7.47 -15.21 11.42
C ALA A 18 -8.37 -13.99 11.73
N LEU A 19 -9.51 -13.88 11.07
CA LEU A 19 -10.49 -12.81 11.33
C LEU A 19 -11.19 -12.99 12.69
N ALA A 20 -11.52 -14.21 13.09
CA ALA A 20 -12.08 -14.51 14.41
C ALA A 20 -11.09 -14.13 15.52
N PHE A 21 -9.81 -14.45 15.34
CA PHE A 21 -8.75 -14.03 16.25
C PHE A 21 -8.64 -12.51 16.34
N LEU A 22 -8.64 -11.81 15.19
CA LEU A 22 -8.63 -10.34 15.17
C LEU A 22 -9.85 -9.76 15.88
N HIS A 23 -11.05 -10.32 15.65
CA HIS A 23 -12.29 -9.89 16.31
C HIS A 23 -12.16 -9.88 17.83
N VAL A 24 -11.60 -10.95 18.42
CA VAL A 24 -11.37 -11.03 19.88
C VAL A 24 -10.34 -10.00 20.35
N CYS A 25 -9.34 -9.66 19.54
CA CYS A 25 -8.29 -8.72 19.91
C CYS A 25 -8.71 -7.24 19.83
N LEU A 26 -9.72 -6.90 19.00
CA LEU A 26 -10.17 -5.53 18.80
C LEU A 26 -10.95 -4.97 20.00
N LYS A 27 -10.75 -3.69 20.28
CA LYS A 27 -11.39 -2.95 21.37
C LYS A 27 -12.74 -2.37 20.94
N GLY A 28 -13.79 -2.79 21.64
CA GLY A 28 -15.12 -2.19 21.50
C GLY A 28 -15.94 -2.75 20.34
N LYS A 29 -17.26 -2.78 20.55
CA LYS A 29 -18.23 -3.40 19.64
C LYS A 29 -18.26 -2.76 18.25
N GLU A 30 -17.96 -1.46 18.15
CA GLU A 30 -17.95 -0.74 16.87
C GLU A 30 -16.90 -1.30 15.89
N LEU A 31 -15.65 -1.50 16.36
CA LEU A 31 -14.58 -2.06 15.54
C LEU A 31 -14.83 -3.54 15.23
N GLN A 32 -15.33 -4.29 16.22
CA GLN A 32 -15.68 -5.70 16.08
C GLN A 32 -16.81 -5.91 15.07
N ALA A 33 -17.76 -4.99 14.96
CA ALA A 33 -18.88 -5.07 14.01
C ALA A 33 -18.47 -4.99 12.54
N VAL A 34 -17.23 -4.55 12.24
CA VAL A 34 -16.67 -4.53 10.87
C VAL A 34 -16.27 -5.93 10.41
N ILE A 35 -15.81 -6.79 11.32
CA ILE A 35 -15.22 -8.10 10.98
C ILE A 35 -16.19 -9.06 10.25
N PRO A 36 -17.48 -9.19 10.63
CA PRO A 36 -18.41 -10.04 9.87
C PRO A 36 -18.54 -9.61 8.40
N GLN A 37 -18.55 -8.31 8.13
CA GLN A 37 -18.60 -7.79 6.76
C GLN A 37 -17.34 -8.15 5.99
N VAL A 38 -16.16 -8.02 6.62
CA VAL A 38 -14.88 -8.44 6.03
C VAL A 38 -14.88 -9.94 5.74
N ALA A 39 -15.38 -10.75 6.67
CA ALA A 39 -15.44 -12.21 6.52
C ALA A 39 -16.30 -12.61 5.30
N ILE A 40 -17.45 -11.97 5.12
CA ILE A 40 -18.33 -12.20 3.96
C ILE A 40 -17.60 -11.84 2.65
N VAL A 41 -16.92 -10.70 2.61
CA VAL A 41 -16.16 -10.26 1.42
C VAL A 41 -15.02 -11.22 1.11
N CYS A 42 -14.24 -11.61 2.11
CA CYS A 42 -13.14 -12.57 1.92
C CYS A 42 -13.67 -13.93 1.42
N ALA A 43 -14.73 -14.44 2.04
CA ALA A 43 -15.34 -15.69 1.63
C ALA A 43 -15.88 -15.62 0.19
N ALA A 44 -16.55 -14.54 -0.17
CA ALA A 44 -17.09 -14.35 -1.52
C ALA A 44 -15.96 -14.25 -2.57
N VAL A 45 -14.91 -13.43 -2.32
CA VAL A 45 -13.77 -13.28 -3.24
C VAL A 45 -13.05 -14.61 -3.43
N LEU A 46 -12.70 -15.30 -2.35
CA LEU A 46 -12.01 -16.60 -2.43
C LEU A 46 -12.86 -17.66 -3.13
N SER A 47 -14.18 -17.70 -2.87
CA SER A 47 -15.09 -18.63 -3.54
C SER A 47 -15.18 -18.35 -5.05
N ILE A 48 -15.29 -17.08 -5.45
CA ILE A 48 -15.30 -16.70 -6.87
C ILE A 48 -14.00 -17.12 -7.54
N LEU A 49 -12.84 -16.84 -6.94
CA LEU A 49 -11.54 -17.19 -7.50
C LEU A 49 -11.34 -18.69 -7.69
N VAL A 50 -11.77 -19.50 -6.69
CA VAL A 50 -11.54 -20.94 -6.72
C VAL A 50 -12.58 -21.68 -7.55
N LEU A 51 -13.85 -21.23 -7.55
CA LEU A 51 -14.93 -21.96 -8.20
C LEU A 51 -15.24 -21.49 -9.63
N SER A 52 -14.82 -20.30 -10.01
CA SER A 52 -15.08 -19.78 -11.34
C SER A 52 -14.29 -20.57 -12.40
N PRO A 53 -14.93 -20.94 -13.52
CA PRO A 53 -14.28 -21.75 -14.56
C PRO A 53 -13.33 -20.95 -15.46
N ASN A 54 -13.51 -19.64 -15.57
CA ASN A 54 -12.72 -18.79 -16.45
C ASN A 54 -12.59 -17.34 -15.94
N LEU A 55 -11.61 -16.62 -16.49
CA LEU A 55 -11.28 -15.26 -16.08
C LEU A 55 -12.39 -14.24 -16.34
N ILE A 56 -13.18 -14.42 -17.42
CA ILE A 56 -14.27 -13.48 -17.78
C ILE A 56 -15.36 -13.53 -16.72
N LEU A 57 -15.84 -14.74 -16.38
CA LEU A 57 -16.86 -14.92 -15.36
C LEU A 57 -16.37 -14.44 -13.98
N THR A 58 -15.09 -14.71 -13.65
CA THR A 58 -14.44 -14.17 -12.46
C THR A 58 -14.49 -12.66 -12.43
N SER A 59 -14.11 -12.01 -13.52
CA SER A 59 -14.09 -10.55 -13.65
C SER A 59 -15.49 -9.95 -13.49
N VAL A 60 -16.49 -10.55 -14.12
CA VAL A 60 -17.88 -10.11 -14.00
C VAL A 60 -18.39 -10.28 -12.56
N ALA A 61 -18.16 -11.43 -11.94
CA ALA A 61 -18.58 -11.68 -10.55
C ALA A 61 -17.90 -10.72 -9.57
N LEU A 62 -16.59 -10.47 -9.74
CA LEU A 62 -15.82 -9.55 -8.90
C LEU A 62 -16.21 -8.09 -9.11
N PHE A 63 -16.69 -7.69 -10.29
CA PHE A 63 -17.26 -6.36 -10.51
C PHE A 63 -18.44 -6.09 -9.56
N PHE A 64 -19.29 -7.07 -9.32
CA PHE A 64 -20.47 -6.93 -8.47
C PHE A 64 -20.19 -7.11 -6.97
N ILE A 65 -19.01 -7.57 -6.56
CA ILE A 65 -18.67 -7.79 -5.14
C ILE A 65 -18.96 -6.55 -4.30
N VAL A 66 -18.38 -5.41 -4.69
CA VAL A 66 -18.53 -4.16 -3.94
C VAL A 66 -19.95 -3.61 -4.04
N PRO A 67 -20.57 -3.50 -5.23
CA PRO A 67 -21.95 -3.05 -5.36
C PRO A 67 -22.98 -3.86 -4.54
N VAL A 68 -22.84 -5.17 -4.50
CA VAL A 68 -23.81 -6.04 -3.81
C VAL A 68 -23.59 -6.05 -2.29
N LEU A 69 -22.32 -6.08 -1.85
CA LEU A 69 -22.01 -6.26 -0.43
C LEU A 69 -21.84 -4.93 0.31
N CYS A 70 -21.52 -3.81 -0.37
CA CYS A 70 -21.28 -2.52 0.28
C CYS A 70 -22.59 -1.78 0.57
N ARG A 71 -23.23 -2.10 1.70
CA ARG A 71 -24.47 -1.43 2.13
C ARG A 71 -24.23 -0.05 2.75
N ARG A 72 -23.06 0.18 3.34
CA ARG A 72 -22.71 1.44 4.04
C ARG A 72 -21.49 2.08 3.39
N PRO A 73 -21.52 3.39 3.14
CA PRO A 73 -20.44 4.08 2.44
C PRO A 73 -19.09 4.05 3.18
N GLU A 74 -19.09 3.89 4.50
CA GLU A 74 -17.88 3.78 5.34
C GLU A 74 -17.06 2.52 5.06
N HIS A 75 -17.68 1.48 4.48
CA HIS A 75 -17.00 0.23 4.12
C HIS A 75 -16.39 0.24 2.71
N LEU A 76 -16.77 1.20 1.86
CA LEU A 76 -16.47 1.18 0.42
C LEU A 76 -14.98 1.05 0.10
N GLY A 77 -14.17 1.95 0.63
CA GLY A 77 -12.72 1.96 0.36
C GLY A 77 -12.00 0.73 0.92
N GLY A 78 -12.37 0.32 2.14
CA GLY A 78 -11.78 -0.86 2.76
C GLY A 78 -12.17 -2.17 2.07
N MET A 79 -13.45 -2.29 1.67
CA MET A 79 -13.96 -3.46 0.95
C MET A 79 -13.29 -3.61 -0.43
N MET A 80 -13.17 -2.51 -1.18
CA MET A 80 -12.45 -2.52 -2.45
C MET A 80 -11.00 -2.97 -2.24
N LEU A 81 -10.30 -2.38 -1.25
CA LEU A 81 -8.90 -2.65 -1.02
C LEU A 81 -8.65 -4.12 -0.66
N ILE A 82 -9.40 -4.69 0.30
CA ILE A 82 -9.20 -6.10 0.67
C ILE A 82 -9.54 -7.05 -0.48
N SER A 83 -10.58 -6.75 -1.26
CA SER A 83 -10.93 -7.53 -2.44
C SER A 83 -9.81 -7.52 -3.49
N MET A 84 -9.22 -6.35 -3.77
CA MET A 84 -8.09 -6.24 -4.70
C MET A 84 -6.84 -6.96 -4.19
N LEU A 85 -6.57 -6.91 -2.88
CA LEU A 85 -5.39 -7.54 -2.29
C LEU A 85 -5.48 -9.07 -2.26
N LEU A 86 -6.69 -9.64 -2.17
CA LEU A 86 -6.91 -11.09 -2.19
C LEU A 86 -6.88 -11.68 -3.60
N VAL A 87 -7.14 -10.90 -4.62
CA VAL A 87 -7.10 -11.35 -6.02
C VAL A 87 -5.65 -11.44 -6.48
N PRO A 88 -5.19 -12.56 -7.07
CA PRO A 88 -3.85 -12.65 -7.65
C PRO A 88 -3.61 -11.57 -8.70
N GLU A 89 -2.34 -11.16 -8.84
CA GLU A 89 -1.94 -10.24 -9.90
C GLU A 89 -1.95 -10.97 -11.24
N MET A 90 -3.07 -10.87 -11.94
CA MET A 90 -3.29 -11.55 -13.20
C MET A 90 -3.91 -10.59 -14.22
N HIS A 91 -3.35 -10.63 -15.42
CA HIS A 91 -3.78 -9.79 -16.53
C HIS A 91 -3.97 -10.65 -17.77
N THR A 92 -4.95 -10.30 -18.57
CA THR A 92 -5.13 -10.80 -19.93
C THR A 92 -5.16 -9.64 -20.90
N HIS A 93 -4.92 -9.90 -22.16
CA HIS A 93 -5.02 -8.87 -23.20
C HIS A 93 -6.50 -8.63 -23.54
N LEU A 94 -7.01 -7.45 -23.17
CA LEU A 94 -8.34 -7.04 -23.66
C LEU A 94 -8.23 -6.70 -25.14
N THR A 95 -8.80 -7.55 -25.99
CA THR A 95 -8.84 -7.34 -27.42
C THR A 95 -10.28 -7.10 -27.89
N VAL A 96 -10.47 -6.07 -28.70
CA VAL A 96 -11.76 -5.76 -29.35
C VAL A 96 -11.54 -5.69 -30.83
N ALA A 97 -12.30 -6.46 -31.60
CA ALA A 97 -12.20 -6.57 -33.06
C ALA A 97 -10.75 -6.87 -33.53
N GLY A 98 -10.00 -7.72 -32.80
CA GLY A 98 -8.63 -8.07 -33.12
C GLY A 98 -7.57 -7.03 -32.70
N VAL A 99 -7.97 -5.89 -32.16
CA VAL A 99 -7.06 -4.86 -31.66
C VAL A 99 -6.85 -5.03 -30.15
N TRP A 100 -5.61 -5.22 -29.74
CA TRP A 100 -5.25 -5.21 -28.32
C TRP A 100 -5.36 -3.80 -27.76
N LEU A 101 -6.22 -3.62 -26.75
CA LEU A 101 -6.45 -2.32 -26.10
C LEU A 101 -5.48 -2.09 -24.95
N PHE A 102 -5.54 -2.90 -23.89
CA PHE A 102 -4.66 -2.83 -22.72
C PHE A 102 -4.74 -4.12 -21.89
N PRO A 103 -3.77 -4.36 -20.98
CA PRO A 103 -3.86 -5.45 -20.02
C PRO A 103 -5.06 -5.26 -19.09
N TRP A 104 -5.92 -6.28 -19.02
CA TRP A 104 -7.11 -6.28 -18.20
C TRP A 104 -7.05 -7.37 -17.14
N GLY A 105 -7.40 -7.03 -15.89
CA GLY A 105 -7.42 -7.99 -14.80
C GLY A 105 -8.63 -7.81 -13.87
N PRO A 106 -8.93 -8.80 -13.04
CA PRO A 106 -10.02 -8.76 -12.08
C PRO A 106 -9.90 -7.61 -11.05
N SER A 107 -8.69 -7.16 -10.75
CA SER A 107 -8.47 -5.98 -9.89
C SER A 107 -9.11 -4.73 -10.48
N HIS A 108 -9.03 -4.54 -11.80
CA HIS A 108 -9.67 -3.41 -12.50
C HIS A 108 -11.20 -3.47 -12.37
N THR A 109 -11.80 -4.67 -12.47
CA THR A 109 -13.26 -4.83 -12.35
C THR A 109 -13.75 -4.51 -10.95
N ILE A 110 -13.01 -4.91 -9.90
CA ILE A 110 -13.31 -4.54 -8.51
C ILE A 110 -13.25 -3.01 -8.34
N GLY A 111 -12.20 -2.37 -8.86
CA GLY A 111 -12.05 -0.92 -8.82
C GLY A 111 -13.19 -0.18 -9.51
N LEU A 112 -13.61 -0.63 -10.70
CA LEU A 112 -14.73 -0.06 -11.45
C LEU A 112 -16.07 -0.29 -10.73
N GLY A 113 -16.31 -1.47 -10.15
CA GLY A 113 -17.49 -1.75 -9.34
C GLY A 113 -17.57 -0.83 -8.11
N ALA A 114 -16.42 -0.60 -7.45
CA ALA A 114 -16.33 0.33 -6.33
C ALA A 114 -16.53 1.80 -6.76
N LEU A 115 -16.01 2.19 -7.92
CA LEU A 115 -16.25 3.51 -8.51
C LEU A 115 -17.74 3.72 -8.80
N MET A 116 -18.39 2.73 -9.43
CA MET A 116 -19.84 2.77 -9.67
C MET A 116 -20.61 2.98 -8.36
N MET A 117 -20.26 2.23 -7.31
CA MET A 117 -20.91 2.36 -6.02
C MET A 117 -20.67 3.73 -5.36
N LEU A 118 -19.47 4.29 -5.51
CA LEU A 118 -19.15 5.65 -5.06
C LEU A 118 -20.07 6.69 -5.72
N PHE A 119 -20.38 6.51 -7.01
CA PHE A 119 -21.30 7.39 -7.72
C PHE A 119 -22.76 7.21 -7.28
N VAL A 120 -23.21 5.97 -7.13
CA VAL A 120 -24.58 5.64 -6.69
C VAL A 120 -24.88 6.18 -5.31
N GLN A 121 -23.95 6.04 -4.37
CA GLN A 121 -24.12 6.54 -3.00
C GLN A 121 -24.16 8.07 -2.89
N GLY A 122 -23.66 8.80 -3.89
CA GLY A 122 -23.70 10.27 -3.97
C GLY A 122 -22.90 11.04 -2.89
N LYS A 123 -22.49 10.37 -1.83
CA LYS A 123 -21.79 10.94 -0.67
C LYS A 123 -20.28 10.80 -0.86
N ARG A 124 -19.62 11.86 -1.32
CA ARG A 124 -18.17 11.87 -1.56
C ARG A 124 -17.48 12.84 -0.62
N ALA A 125 -16.25 12.49 -0.22
CA ALA A 125 -15.36 13.44 0.44
C ALA A 125 -14.96 14.57 -0.54
N LYS A 126 -14.73 15.76 0.02
CA LYS A 126 -14.23 16.87 -0.78
C LYS A 126 -12.85 16.55 -1.37
N PRO A 127 -12.58 16.91 -2.63
CA PRO A 127 -11.30 16.64 -3.26
C PRO A 127 -10.13 17.29 -2.48
N ALA A 128 -9.02 16.58 -2.40
CA ALA A 128 -7.76 17.08 -1.86
C ALA A 128 -6.86 17.49 -3.03
N ARG A 129 -7.07 18.67 -3.59
CA ARG A 129 -6.42 19.14 -4.85
C ARG A 129 -4.94 18.79 -4.94
N LEU A 130 -4.17 19.08 -3.89
CA LEU A 130 -2.74 18.77 -3.88
C LEU A 130 -2.47 17.26 -3.97
N SER A 131 -3.20 16.45 -3.22
CA SER A 131 -3.08 15.00 -3.25
C SER A 131 -3.46 14.42 -4.62
N ASP A 132 -4.53 14.95 -5.22
CA ASP A 132 -4.97 14.52 -6.55
C ASP A 132 -3.95 14.87 -7.62
N ILE A 133 -3.33 16.06 -7.53
CA ILE A 133 -2.25 16.47 -8.43
C ILE A 133 -1.04 15.55 -8.27
N VAL A 134 -0.63 15.23 -7.03
CA VAL A 134 0.51 14.34 -6.77
C VAL A 134 0.24 12.95 -7.34
N ALA A 135 -0.96 12.39 -7.14
CA ALA A 135 -1.33 11.09 -7.69
C ALA A 135 -1.33 11.09 -9.24
N LEU A 136 -1.84 12.16 -9.87
CA LEU A 136 -1.80 12.30 -11.33
C LEU A 136 -0.37 12.49 -11.86
N LEU A 137 0.47 13.23 -11.16
CA LEU A 137 1.89 13.38 -11.53
C LEU A 137 2.63 12.04 -11.45
N LEU A 138 2.28 11.20 -10.47
CA LEU A 138 2.88 9.87 -10.36
C LEU A 138 2.40 8.96 -11.50
N VAL A 139 1.13 9.00 -11.86
CA VAL A 139 0.62 8.33 -13.08
C VAL A 139 1.35 8.82 -14.32
N ALA A 140 1.48 10.13 -14.49
CA ALA A 140 2.21 10.72 -15.63
C ALA A 140 3.67 10.28 -15.66
N TYR A 141 4.34 10.19 -14.51
CA TYR A 141 5.70 9.67 -14.39
C TYR A 141 5.81 8.23 -14.90
N PHE A 142 4.92 7.33 -14.47
CA PHE A 142 4.93 5.95 -14.95
C PHE A 142 4.60 5.85 -16.44
N VAL A 143 3.68 6.69 -16.94
CA VAL A 143 3.36 6.73 -18.38
C VAL A 143 4.57 7.16 -19.19
N VAL A 144 5.25 8.23 -18.79
CA VAL A 144 6.46 8.70 -19.48
C VAL A 144 7.56 7.63 -19.45
N GLY A 145 7.75 6.97 -18.30
CA GLY A 145 8.78 5.93 -18.18
C GLY A 145 8.52 4.69 -19.04
N GLN A 146 7.26 4.29 -19.22
CA GLN A 146 6.91 3.05 -19.94
C GLN A 146 6.51 3.26 -21.40
N ALA A 147 6.07 4.46 -21.76
CA ALA A 147 5.56 4.76 -23.10
C ALA A 147 6.43 5.74 -23.89
N ARG A 148 7.58 6.12 -23.35
CA ARG A 148 8.56 6.99 -24.02
C ARG A 148 9.07 6.33 -25.30
N ASP A 149 9.15 7.11 -26.35
CA ASP A 149 9.64 6.70 -27.68
C ASP A 149 8.87 5.51 -28.30
N THR A 150 7.60 5.35 -27.90
CA THR A 150 6.70 4.30 -28.40
C THR A 150 5.55 4.87 -29.23
N SER A 151 4.73 3.99 -29.82
CA SER A 151 3.59 4.40 -30.64
C SER A 151 2.52 5.11 -29.78
N PHE A 152 1.76 6.03 -30.39
CA PHE A 152 0.63 6.71 -29.73
C PHE A 152 -0.37 5.72 -29.11
N THR A 153 -0.62 4.59 -29.78
CA THR A 153 -1.47 3.52 -29.24
C THR A 153 -0.91 2.94 -27.96
N ASN A 154 0.41 2.76 -27.85
CA ASN A 154 1.04 2.27 -26.63
C ASN A 154 0.97 3.31 -25.50
N VAL A 155 1.12 4.60 -25.80
CA VAL A 155 0.91 5.68 -24.83
C VAL A 155 -0.50 5.61 -24.23
N LEU A 156 -1.54 5.43 -25.07
CA LEU A 156 -2.91 5.28 -24.60
C LEU A 156 -3.12 4.03 -23.73
N ARG A 157 -2.51 2.90 -24.11
CA ARG A 157 -2.57 1.64 -23.32
C ARG A 157 -1.98 1.83 -21.93
N VAL A 158 -0.75 2.31 -21.88
CA VAL A 158 -0.03 2.52 -20.61
C VAL A 158 -0.77 3.54 -19.75
N THR A 159 -1.26 4.63 -20.34
CA THR A 159 -2.05 5.64 -19.61
C THR A 159 -3.30 5.02 -18.99
N THR A 160 -4.06 4.25 -19.77
CA THR A 160 -5.27 3.59 -19.29
C THR A 160 -4.94 2.59 -18.17
N GLN A 161 -3.89 1.80 -18.35
CA GLN A 161 -3.43 0.85 -17.33
C GLN A 161 -3.06 1.56 -16.04
N GLN A 162 -2.22 2.59 -16.08
CA GLN A 162 -1.82 3.33 -14.88
C GLN A 162 -2.99 4.04 -14.19
N LEU A 163 -3.96 4.54 -14.96
CA LEU A 163 -5.18 5.11 -14.40
C LEU A 163 -6.02 4.05 -13.66
N LEU A 164 -6.09 2.82 -14.17
CA LEU A 164 -6.85 1.74 -13.55
C LEU A 164 -6.11 1.10 -12.37
N ASP A 165 -4.79 0.93 -12.48
CA ASP A 165 -3.98 0.28 -11.45
C ASP A 165 -3.72 1.19 -10.24
N LEU A 166 -3.49 2.48 -10.46
CA LEU A 166 -3.05 3.42 -9.44
C LEU A 166 -4.11 4.48 -9.10
N TYR A 167 -4.54 5.26 -10.09
CA TYR A 167 -5.42 6.40 -9.81
C TYR A 167 -6.84 6.00 -9.40
N LEU A 168 -7.41 4.95 -9.99
CA LEU A 168 -8.76 4.49 -9.67
C LEU A 168 -8.91 4.04 -8.20
N PRO A 169 -8.04 3.15 -7.67
CA PRO A 169 -8.09 2.79 -6.26
C PRO A 169 -7.83 3.99 -5.34
N TYR A 170 -6.85 4.83 -5.67
CA TYR A 170 -6.59 6.08 -4.97
C TYR A 170 -7.85 6.96 -4.89
N TYR A 171 -8.51 7.18 -6.02
CA TYR A 171 -9.69 8.01 -6.12
C TYR A 171 -10.83 7.47 -5.25
N VAL A 172 -11.12 6.17 -5.33
CA VAL A 172 -12.19 5.55 -4.54
C VAL A 172 -11.90 5.63 -3.05
N VAL A 173 -10.70 5.25 -2.61
CA VAL A 173 -10.33 5.29 -1.18
C VAL A 173 -10.44 6.72 -0.64
N THR A 174 -9.83 7.68 -1.30
CA THR A 174 -9.81 9.06 -0.81
C THR A 174 -11.18 9.72 -0.80
N ARG A 175 -12.11 9.31 -1.69
CA ARG A 175 -13.48 9.82 -1.72
C ARG A 175 -14.42 9.09 -0.78
N SER A 176 -14.09 7.88 -0.35
CA SER A 176 -14.85 7.12 0.66
C SER A 176 -14.56 7.59 2.09
N LEU A 177 -13.36 8.08 2.36
CA LEU A 177 -12.94 8.55 3.71
C LEU A 177 -13.42 9.98 3.96
N ARG A 178 -14.55 10.17 4.64
CA ARG A 178 -15.18 11.47 4.90
C ARG A 178 -15.02 11.93 6.34
N THR A 179 -15.04 10.99 7.26
CA THR A 179 -15.01 11.21 8.70
C THR A 179 -13.91 10.40 9.37
N GLU A 180 -13.62 10.72 10.62
CA GLU A 180 -12.69 9.91 11.43
C GLU A 180 -13.22 8.49 11.65
N SER A 181 -14.54 8.31 11.74
CA SER A 181 -15.16 6.98 11.83
C SER A 181 -14.91 6.14 10.57
N ASP A 182 -15.03 6.75 9.36
CA ASP A 182 -14.72 6.08 8.10
C ASP A 182 -13.23 5.64 8.08
N PHE A 183 -12.34 6.50 8.57
CA PHE A 183 -10.92 6.18 8.68
C PHE A 183 -10.66 5.03 9.66
N ARG A 184 -11.32 5.01 10.82
CA ARG A 184 -11.22 3.91 11.78
C ARG A 184 -11.69 2.58 11.18
N THR A 185 -12.82 2.60 10.48
CA THR A 185 -13.32 1.43 9.73
C THR A 185 -12.29 0.95 8.71
N PHE A 186 -11.68 1.87 7.95
CA PHE A 186 -10.65 1.56 6.97
C PHE A 186 -9.40 0.90 7.60
N ILE A 187 -8.95 1.36 8.77
CA ILE A 187 -7.85 0.72 9.52
C ILE A 187 -8.20 -0.73 9.91
N VAL A 188 -9.44 -1.02 10.29
CA VAL A 188 -9.87 -2.40 10.56
C VAL A 188 -9.77 -3.27 9.31
N TYR A 189 -10.11 -2.74 8.13
CA TYR A 189 -9.91 -3.44 6.86
C TYR A 189 -8.43 -3.72 6.56
N LEU A 190 -7.53 -2.77 6.84
CA LEU A 190 -6.08 -2.98 6.70
C LEU A 190 -5.56 -4.08 7.65
N LEU A 191 -5.97 -4.06 8.91
CA LEU A 191 -5.64 -5.11 9.89
C LEU A 191 -6.17 -6.48 9.42
N SER A 192 -7.39 -6.51 8.93
CA SER A 192 -8.02 -7.72 8.42
C SER A 192 -7.30 -8.26 7.18
N ALA A 193 -6.91 -7.38 6.25
CA ALA A 193 -6.11 -7.77 5.08
C ALA A 193 -4.77 -8.38 5.51
N GLY A 194 -4.06 -7.74 6.43
CA GLY A 194 -2.81 -8.27 6.99
C GLY A 194 -2.99 -9.66 7.61
N MET A 195 -4.04 -9.85 8.41
CA MET A 195 -4.34 -11.12 9.07
C MET A 195 -4.66 -12.23 8.07
N VAL A 196 -5.56 -11.96 7.12
CA VAL A 196 -5.98 -12.94 6.11
C VAL A 196 -4.82 -13.33 5.19
N LEU A 197 -4.08 -12.34 4.68
CA LEU A 197 -2.92 -12.57 3.83
C LEU A 197 -1.83 -13.35 4.57
N SER A 198 -1.57 -13.02 5.84
CA SER A 198 -0.60 -13.75 6.66
C SER A 198 -1.00 -15.20 6.90
N ALA A 199 -2.29 -15.47 7.14
CA ALA A 199 -2.79 -16.82 7.29
C ALA A 199 -2.64 -17.63 5.99
N LEU A 200 -2.94 -17.04 4.84
CA LEU A 200 -2.79 -17.68 3.53
C LEU A 200 -1.33 -18.00 3.20
N VAL A 201 -0.40 -17.06 3.41
CA VAL A 201 1.02 -17.32 3.13
C VAL A 201 1.67 -18.24 4.15
N ALA A 202 1.22 -18.24 5.40
CA ALA A 202 1.66 -19.21 6.40
C ALA A 202 1.20 -20.63 6.00
N LEU A 203 -0.05 -20.79 5.57
CA LEU A 203 -0.58 -22.03 5.02
C LEU A 203 0.26 -22.50 3.83
N GLU A 204 0.52 -21.60 2.87
CA GLU A 204 1.33 -21.87 1.67
C GLU A 204 2.74 -22.35 2.03
N SER A 205 3.40 -21.65 2.97
CA SER A 205 4.78 -21.96 3.38
C SER A 205 4.90 -23.33 4.08
N VAL A 206 3.95 -23.66 4.96
CA VAL A 206 3.97 -24.90 5.74
C VAL A 206 3.56 -26.12 4.90
N THR A 207 2.54 -25.96 4.06
CA THR A 207 2.03 -27.07 3.24
C THR A 207 2.81 -27.30 1.95
N GLY A 208 3.61 -26.31 1.52
CA GLY A 208 4.27 -26.34 0.22
C GLY A 208 3.30 -26.17 -0.97
N TRP A 209 2.04 -25.86 -0.70
CA TRP A 209 1.01 -25.71 -1.70
C TRP A 209 0.87 -24.23 -2.12
N VAL A 210 1.18 -23.92 -3.38
CA VAL A 210 1.01 -22.58 -3.97
C VAL A 210 -0.48 -22.33 -4.23
N VAL A 211 -1.09 -21.56 -3.33
CA VAL A 211 -2.55 -21.43 -3.16
C VAL A 211 -3.29 -21.03 -4.44
N PHE A 212 -2.73 -20.10 -5.23
CA PHE A 212 -3.39 -19.57 -6.43
C PHE A 212 -2.91 -20.16 -7.76
N ARG A 213 -1.92 -21.07 -7.76
CA ARG A 213 -1.33 -21.61 -8.99
C ARG A 213 -2.35 -22.28 -9.90
N GLU A 214 -3.22 -23.09 -9.34
CA GLU A 214 -4.21 -23.83 -10.12
C GLU A 214 -5.33 -22.94 -10.66
N THR A 215 -5.71 -21.90 -9.90
CA THR A 215 -6.65 -20.89 -10.38
C THR A 215 -6.12 -20.20 -11.64
N LEU A 216 -4.86 -19.81 -11.63
CA LEU A 216 -4.22 -19.16 -12.78
C LEU A 216 -4.04 -20.11 -13.96
N SER A 217 -3.64 -21.37 -13.71
CA SER A 217 -3.56 -22.40 -14.77
C SER A 217 -4.93 -22.67 -15.39
N ARG A 218 -6.01 -22.68 -14.60
CA ARG A 218 -7.38 -22.84 -15.09
C ARG A 218 -7.80 -21.70 -16.02
N TYR A 219 -7.31 -20.49 -15.78
CA TYR A 219 -7.59 -19.33 -16.62
C TYR A 219 -6.69 -19.25 -17.86
N GLY A 220 -5.81 -20.23 -18.10
CA GLY A 220 -4.86 -20.23 -19.21
C GLY A 220 -3.75 -19.18 -19.04
N LEU A 221 -3.58 -18.66 -17.83
CA LEU A 221 -2.50 -17.75 -17.51
C LEU A 221 -1.27 -18.58 -17.18
N ASP A 222 -0.17 -18.28 -17.86
CA ASP A 222 1.02 -19.10 -17.79
C ASP A 222 1.61 -19.14 -16.37
N ALA A 223 1.75 -20.37 -15.84
CA ALA A 223 2.29 -20.61 -14.51
C ALA A 223 3.79 -20.25 -14.38
N GLN A 224 4.44 -19.76 -15.43
CA GLN A 224 5.86 -19.35 -15.42
C GLN A 224 6.12 -18.22 -14.44
N TRP A 225 5.12 -17.40 -14.13
CA TRP A 225 5.21 -16.33 -13.14
C TRP A 225 5.31 -16.84 -11.70
N PHE A 226 4.94 -18.10 -11.42
CA PHE A 226 5.08 -18.71 -10.11
C PHE A 226 6.47 -19.30 -9.92
N ARG A 227 7.38 -18.50 -9.42
CA ARG A 227 8.70 -18.96 -9.02
C ARG A 227 8.62 -19.67 -7.68
N VAL A 228 8.43 -20.99 -7.73
CA VAL A 228 8.48 -21.83 -6.54
C VAL A 228 9.93 -21.90 -6.06
N LYS A 229 10.24 -21.22 -4.97
CA LYS A 229 11.57 -21.25 -4.35
C LYS A 229 11.44 -21.83 -2.94
N TRP A 230 12.30 -22.81 -2.63
CA TRP A 230 12.42 -23.41 -1.31
C TRP A 230 13.64 -22.86 -0.60
N ARG A 231 13.49 -22.57 0.69
CA ARG A 231 14.61 -22.19 1.57
C ARG A 231 14.40 -22.86 2.93
N HIS A 232 15.45 -23.47 3.47
CA HIS A 232 15.42 -24.15 4.78
C HIS A 232 14.27 -25.16 4.93
N GLY A 233 13.90 -25.86 3.86
CA GLY A 233 12.83 -26.86 3.85
C GLY A 233 11.39 -26.30 3.78
N PHE A 234 11.22 -24.98 3.73
CA PHE A 234 9.91 -24.32 3.60
C PHE A 234 9.76 -23.64 2.24
N LEU A 235 8.52 -23.65 1.73
CA LEU A 235 8.18 -22.87 0.55
C LEU A 235 8.28 -21.37 0.87
N ARG A 236 8.95 -20.64 0.01
CA ARG A 236 8.98 -19.18 0.06
C ARG A 236 7.65 -18.63 -0.47
N ALA A 237 6.70 -18.38 0.45
CA ALA A 237 5.33 -18.05 0.13
C ALA A 237 5.19 -16.67 -0.55
N ALA A 238 4.33 -16.60 -1.55
CA ALA A 238 4.04 -15.39 -2.32
C ALA A 238 2.55 -14.98 -2.27
N GLY A 239 1.67 -15.93 -1.96
CA GLY A 239 0.24 -15.68 -1.90
C GLY A 239 -0.32 -15.03 -3.18
N PRO A 240 -1.26 -14.07 -3.07
CA PRO A 240 -1.83 -13.41 -4.23
C PRO A 240 -0.90 -12.38 -4.91
N PHE A 241 0.27 -12.09 -4.36
CA PHE A 241 1.23 -11.15 -4.95
C PHE A 241 2.15 -11.80 -5.97
N LEU A 242 2.12 -13.11 -6.12
CA LEU A 242 2.92 -13.94 -7.02
C LEU A 242 4.44 -13.86 -6.78
N GLU A 243 4.91 -12.86 -6.06
CA GLU A 243 6.30 -12.67 -5.69
C GLU A 243 6.44 -12.51 -4.17
N ALA A 244 7.31 -13.33 -3.57
CA ALA A 244 7.48 -13.38 -2.11
C ALA A 244 8.07 -12.08 -1.53
N THR A 245 8.91 -11.35 -2.29
CA THR A 245 9.45 -10.06 -1.85
C THR A 245 8.38 -8.98 -1.82
N ALA A 246 7.51 -8.94 -2.83
CA ALA A 246 6.37 -8.04 -2.89
C ALA A 246 5.35 -8.34 -1.78
N MET A 247 5.08 -9.63 -1.53
CA MET A 247 4.20 -10.05 -0.46
C MET A 247 4.73 -9.65 0.92
N ALA A 248 6.01 -9.89 1.20
CA ALA A 248 6.66 -9.47 2.44
C ALA A 248 6.66 -7.95 2.62
N PHE A 249 6.87 -7.19 1.53
CA PHE A 249 6.77 -5.73 1.51
C PHE A 249 5.36 -5.30 1.95
N GLY A 250 4.31 -5.83 1.32
CA GLY A 250 2.92 -5.54 1.67
C GLY A 250 2.57 -5.90 3.11
N LEU A 251 2.97 -7.10 3.57
CA LEU A 251 2.72 -7.53 4.95
C LEU A 251 3.43 -6.65 5.99
N SER A 252 4.58 -6.06 5.65
CA SER A 252 5.26 -5.12 6.54
C SER A 252 4.41 -3.87 6.80
N PHE A 253 3.67 -3.37 5.82
CA PHE A 253 2.70 -2.27 6.01
C PHE A 253 1.60 -2.66 6.99
N PHE A 254 1.01 -3.86 6.85
CA PHE A 254 -0.06 -4.32 7.73
C PHE A 254 0.44 -4.64 9.14
N ALA A 255 1.65 -5.18 9.29
CA ALA A 255 2.29 -5.38 10.58
C ALA A 255 2.48 -4.04 11.31
N MET A 256 2.89 -3.00 10.59
CA MET A 256 3.03 -1.66 11.15
C MET A 256 1.69 -1.02 11.52
N VAL A 257 0.59 -1.34 10.82
CA VAL A 257 -0.76 -0.93 11.28
C VAL A 257 -1.04 -1.52 12.66
N ALA A 258 -0.80 -2.83 12.85
CA ALA A 258 -0.99 -3.47 14.16
C ALA A 258 -0.06 -2.90 15.24
N TRP A 259 1.20 -2.58 14.89
CA TRP A 259 2.15 -1.99 15.83
C TRP A 259 1.75 -0.59 16.28
N GLN A 260 1.34 0.26 15.34
CA GLN A 260 1.16 1.69 15.55
C GLN A 260 -0.20 2.05 16.15
N PHE A 261 -1.30 1.43 15.67
CA PHE A 261 -2.66 1.77 16.09
C PHE A 261 -3.06 1.06 17.39
N ARG A 262 -2.43 1.45 18.50
CA ARG A 262 -2.60 0.86 19.84
C ARG A 262 -4.01 1.03 20.38
N SER A 263 -4.64 2.14 20.05
CA SER A 263 -5.99 2.49 20.49
C SER A 263 -7.08 1.53 19.98
N PHE A 264 -6.78 0.70 18.99
CA PHE A 264 -7.69 -0.27 18.39
C PHE A 264 -7.77 -1.60 19.15
N PHE A 265 -6.83 -1.88 20.04
CA PHE A 265 -6.72 -3.16 20.73
C PHE A 265 -7.18 -3.08 22.19
N GLN A 266 -7.72 -4.18 22.72
CA GLN A 266 -8.17 -4.27 24.12
C GLN A 266 -7.02 -3.98 25.10
N ASN A 267 -5.85 -4.55 24.82
CA ASN A 267 -4.64 -4.43 25.62
C ASN A 267 -3.38 -4.62 24.77
N ASN A 268 -2.23 -4.45 25.39
CA ASN A 268 -0.93 -4.56 24.72
C ASN A 268 -0.65 -5.99 24.23
N LEU A 269 -1.12 -6.99 24.95
CA LEU A 269 -0.96 -8.41 24.57
C LEU A 269 -1.73 -8.70 23.29
N SER A 270 -2.99 -8.28 23.18
CA SER A 270 -3.81 -8.41 21.98
C SER A 270 -3.14 -7.74 20.76
N ARG A 271 -2.57 -6.56 20.97
CA ARG A 271 -1.81 -5.85 19.92
C ARG A 271 -0.59 -6.65 19.46
N LEU A 272 0.24 -7.10 20.41
CA LEU A 272 1.44 -7.89 20.10
C LEU A 272 1.10 -9.23 19.47
N ALA A 273 0.00 -9.85 19.86
CA ALA A 273 -0.48 -11.10 19.27
C ALA A 273 -0.90 -10.92 17.81
N VAL A 274 -1.65 -9.85 17.47
CA VAL A 274 -2.00 -9.53 16.08
C VAL A 274 -0.77 -9.15 15.26
N PHE A 275 0.13 -8.33 15.82
CA PHE A 275 1.41 -8.01 15.18
C PHE A 275 2.23 -9.28 14.91
N GLY A 276 2.35 -10.16 15.91
CA GLY A 276 3.08 -11.43 15.79
C GLY A 276 2.47 -12.36 14.73
N ALA A 277 1.14 -12.44 14.65
CA ALA A 277 0.45 -13.22 13.62
C ALA A 277 0.75 -12.69 12.19
N ILE A 278 0.77 -11.35 12.00
CA ILE A 278 1.15 -10.77 10.71
C ILE A 278 2.65 -10.95 10.46
N PHE A 279 3.48 -10.84 11.47
CA PHE A 279 4.93 -11.07 11.37
C PHE A 279 5.28 -12.51 10.96
N VAL A 280 4.50 -13.50 11.38
CA VAL A 280 4.63 -14.89 10.88
C VAL A 280 4.46 -14.92 9.35
N GLY A 281 3.51 -14.18 8.80
CA GLY A 281 3.36 -14.06 7.35
C GLY A 281 4.56 -13.41 6.66
N VAL A 282 5.12 -12.33 7.25
CA VAL A 282 6.37 -11.71 6.74
C VAL A 282 7.50 -12.72 6.72
N THR A 283 7.61 -13.55 7.77
CA THR A 283 8.65 -14.59 7.89
C THR A 283 8.43 -15.72 6.89
N ALA A 284 7.19 -16.13 6.63
CA ALA A 284 6.83 -17.15 5.64
C ALA A 284 7.27 -16.75 4.21
N CYS A 285 7.34 -15.46 3.90
CA CYS A 285 7.87 -14.95 2.64
C CYS A 285 9.42 -14.98 2.57
N GLN A 286 10.12 -15.19 3.68
CA GLN A 286 11.59 -15.30 3.79
C GLN A 286 12.36 -14.14 3.14
N SER A 287 11.87 -12.90 3.31
CA SER A 287 12.47 -11.69 2.77
C SER A 287 13.27 -10.94 3.83
N ARG A 288 14.61 -11.01 3.80
CA ARG A 288 15.49 -10.29 4.74
C ARG A 288 15.27 -8.77 4.68
N ASN A 289 15.03 -8.24 3.47
CA ASN A 289 14.77 -6.82 3.26
C ASN A 289 13.50 -6.34 3.98
N ALA A 290 12.43 -7.13 3.93
CA ALA A 290 11.18 -6.80 4.64
C ALA A 290 11.35 -6.80 6.17
N HIS A 291 12.13 -7.74 6.73
CA HIS A 291 12.45 -7.74 8.17
C HIS A 291 13.24 -6.51 8.57
N LEU A 292 14.25 -6.12 7.78
CA LEU A 292 15.02 -4.90 8.01
C LEU A 292 14.13 -3.66 7.92
N GLY A 293 13.31 -3.55 6.87
CA GLY A 293 12.36 -2.45 6.70
C GLY A 293 11.37 -2.33 7.86
N LEU A 294 10.85 -3.46 8.33
CA LEU A 294 9.96 -3.50 9.49
C LEU A 294 10.68 -3.05 10.78
N ALA A 295 11.93 -3.47 11.00
CA ALA A 295 12.73 -3.00 12.12
C ALA A 295 12.96 -1.48 12.06
N VAL A 296 13.31 -0.94 10.89
CA VAL A 296 13.44 0.51 10.67
C VAL A 296 12.13 1.22 10.98
N ALA A 297 10.98 0.68 10.50
CA ALA A 297 9.67 1.26 10.77
C ALA A 297 9.34 1.27 12.28
N ILE A 298 9.60 0.18 13.00
CA ILE A 298 9.36 0.11 14.45
C ILE A 298 10.21 1.15 15.19
N ILE A 299 11.51 1.23 14.90
CA ILE A 299 12.42 2.20 15.52
C ILE A 299 11.94 3.63 15.23
N ALA A 300 11.63 3.93 13.97
CA ALA A 300 11.15 5.25 13.55
C ALA A 300 9.82 5.63 14.23
N SER A 301 8.89 4.69 14.34
CA SER A 301 7.60 4.89 14.99
C SER A 301 7.74 5.18 16.49
N GLU A 302 8.61 4.44 17.19
CA GLU A 302 8.86 4.67 18.62
C GLU A 302 9.61 5.99 18.85
N ALA A 303 10.54 6.34 17.96
CA ALA A 303 11.22 7.64 18.00
C ALA A 303 10.25 8.79 17.74
N PHE A 304 9.35 8.66 16.74
CA PHE A 304 8.31 9.65 16.47
C PHE A 304 7.40 9.86 17.69
N ARG A 305 6.98 8.78 18.34
CA ARG A 305 6.11 8.84 19.51
C ARG A 305 6.76 9.56 20.70
N ARG A 306 8.06 9.33 20.91
CA ARG A 306 8.80 9.92 22.06
C ARG A 306 9.20 11.37 21.80
N PHE A 307 9.50 11.70 20.58
CA PHE A 307 10.23 12.92 20.22
C PHE A 307 9.60 13.70 19.06
N ALA A 308 8.30 13.75 18.93
CA ALA A 308 7.60 14.41 17.83
C ALA A 308 7.94 15.92 17.67
N LYS A 309 9.22 16.28 17.82
CA LYS A 309 9.77 17.62 17.61
C LYS A 309 10.41 17.71 16.22
N PRO A 310 10.39 18.89 15.57
CA PRO A 310 11.00 19.09 14.23
C PRO A 310 12.48 18.71 14.15
N ALA A 311 13.24 18.86 15.25
CA ALA A 311 14.65 18.47 15.32
C ALA A 311 14.83 16.96 15.19
N THR A 312 13.96 16.17 15.80
CA THR A 312 14.01 14.70 15.75
C THR A 312 13.63 14.19 14.36
N ALA A 313 12.69 14.84 13.66
CA ALA A 313 12.37 14.52 12.28
C ALA A 313 13.58 14.74 11.37
N LYS A 314 14.36 15.80 11.57
CA LYS A 314 15.63 16.04 10.85
C LYS A 314 16.66 14.95 11.13
N ALA A 315 16.84 14.57 12.42
CA ALA A 315 17.77 13.51 12.80
C ALA A 315 17.38 12.15 12.19
N LEU A 316 16.08 11.82 12.17
CA LEU A 316 15.58 10.59 11.57
C LEU A 316 15.63 10.62 10.04
N LEU A 317 15.48 11.79 9.41
CA LEU A 317 15.71 11.95 7.98
C LEU A 317 17.19 11.73 7.64
N VAL A 318 18.11 12.28 8.43
CA VAL A 318 19.55 12.03 8.30
C VAL A 318 19.85 10.54 8.48
N PHE A 319 19.25 9.89 9.47
CA PHE A 319 19.37 8.44 9.67
C PHE A 319 18.84 7.64 8.45
N ALA A 320 17.71 8.04 7.87
CA ALA A 320 17.18 7.42 6.64
C ALA A 320 18.13 7.61 5.45
N VAL A 321 18.71 8.80 5.30
CA VAL A 321 19.75 9.05 4.29
C VAL A 321 20.97 8.15 4.52
N MET A 322 21.39 7.98 5.75
CA MET A 322 22.51 7.06 6.09
C MET A 322 22.16 5.60 5.79
N LEU A 323 20.90 5.17 6.01
CA LEU A 323 20.43 3.83 5.65
C LEU A 323 20.46 3.57 4.12
N ILE A 324 20.41 4.61 3.31
CA ILE A 324 20.59 4.52 1.86
C ILE A 324 22.06 4.66 1.49
N ALA A 325 22.74 5.66 2.03
CA ALA A 325 24.11 6.00 1.67
C ALA A 325 25.10 4.87 2.03
N VAL A 326 24.98 4.27 3.23
CA VAL A 326 25.92 3.22 3.66
C VAL A 326 25.87 1.97 2.76
N PRO A 327 24.71 1.35 2.46
CA PRO A 327 24.68 0.26 1.50
C PRO A 327 25.15 0.66 0.10
N THR A 328 24.82 1.88 -0.34
CA THR A 328 25.26 2.39 -1.65
C THR A 328 26.77 2.50 -1.73
N THR A 329 27.42 3.04 -0.69
CA THR A 329 28.90 3.12 -0.64
C THR A 329 29.56 1.74 -0.53
N LEU A 330 28.93 0.79 0.16
CA LEU A 330 29.41 -0.59 0.19
C LEU A 330 29.34 -1.23 -1.20
N PHE A 331 28.24 -1.05 -1.93
CA PHE A 331 28.12 -1.53 -3.32
C PHE A 331 29.14 -0.88 -4.27
N LEU A 332 29.45 0.41 -4.09
CA LEU A 332 30.47 1.09 -4.89
C LEU A 332 31.89 0.55 -4.65
N ASN A 333 32.18 0.12 -3.43
CA ASN A 333 33.50 -0.37 -3.04
C ASN A 333 33.70 -1.88 -3.29
N GLU A 334 32.62 -2.64 -3.48
CA GLU A 334 32.74 -4.06 -3.83
C GLU A 334 33.10 -4.24 -5.32
N SER A 335 34.09 -5.09 -5.57
CA SER A 335 34.53 -5.39 -6.92
C SER A 335 33.47 -6.24 -7.68
N PRO A 336 33.18 -5.93 -8.96
CA PRO A 336 32.23 -6.70 -9.77
C PRO A 336 32.65 -8.17 -10.01
N GLN A 337 33.90 -8.51 -9.72
CA GLN A 337 34.51 -9.83 -9.94
C GLN A 337 34.35 -10.80 -8.77
N SER A 338 33.50 -10.51 -7.78
CA SER A 338 33.17 -11.43 -6.70
C SER A 338 32.78 -12.80 -7.28
N THR A 339 33.65 -13.76 -7.07
CA THR A 339 33.63 -15.13 -7.62
C THR A 339 32.35 -15.86 -7.27
N LYS A 340 31.84 -16.66 -8.23
CA LYS A 340 30.81 -17.66 -8.00
C LYS A 340 31.29 -18.64 -6.90
N THR A 341 30.89 -18.41 -5.70
CA THR A 341 31.03 -19.35 -4.59
C THR A 341 29.67 -20.01 -4.39
N GLY A 342 29.57 -21.28 -4.58
CA GLY A 342 28.42 -22.15 -4.77
C GLY A 342 27.24 -22.13 -3.77
N SER A 343 26.89 -20.97 -3.21
CA SER A 343 25.66 -20.82 -2.43
C SER A 343 24.68 -19.83 -3.09
N ASP A 344 23.40 -20.17 -3.18
CA ASP A 344 22.32 -19.32 -3.73
C ASP A 344 22.28 -17.89 -3.16
N THR A 345 22.80 -17.70 -1.96
CA THR A 345 22.83 -16.40 -1.26
C THR A 345 23.98 -15.51 -1.71
N GLU A 346 25.12 -16.08 -2.00
CA GLU A 346 26.31 -15.38 -2.50
C GLU A 346 26.14 -15.00 -3.96
N ASP A 347 25.55 -15.87 -4.77
CA ASP A 347 25.18 -15.57 -6.16
C ASP A 347 24.20 -14.42 -6.27
N THR A 348 23.25 -14.32 -5.35
CA THR A 348 22.28 -13.21 -5.30
C THR A 348 22.94 -11.88 -4.92
N ALA A 349 23.93 -11.88 -4.00
CA ALA A 349 24.65 -10.67 -3.62
C ALA A 349 25.55 -10.19 -4.76
N ALA A 350 26.33 -11.08 -5.36
CA ALA A 350 27.17 -10.79 -6.50
C ALA A 350 26.39 -10.24 -7.72
N TYR A 351 25.20 -10.80 -8.00
CA TYR A 351 24.30 -10.26 -9.02
C TYR A 351 23.89 -8.81 -8.74
N ARG A 352 23.54 -8.48 -7.50
CA ARG A 352 23.15 -7.11 -7.11
C ARG A 352 24.27 -6.11 -7.27
N VAL A 353 25.49 -6.49 -6.93
CA VAL A 353 26.70 -5.66 -7.11
C VAL A 353 26.92 -5.41 -8.61
N ARG A 354 26.90 -6.47 -9.43
CA ARG A 354 27.04 -6.33 -10.90
C ARG A 354 25.94 -5.47 -11.49
N LEU A 355 24.68 -5.70 -11.11
CA LEU A 355 23.54 -4.91 -11.58
C LEU A 355 23.69 -3.43 -11.21
N PHE A 356 24.20 -3.14 -10.02
CA PHE A 356 24.44 -1.77 -9.57
C PHE A 356 25.49 -1.09 -10.45
N HIS A 357 26.66 -1.71 -10.69
CA HIS A 357 27.72 -1.15 -11.53
C HIS A 357 27.28 -1.00 -12.99
N ARG A 358 26.68 -2.05 -13.57
CA ARG A 358 26.14 -1.98 -14.95
C ARG A 358 25.07 -0.91 -15.10
N GLY A 359 24.20 -0.79 -14.08
CA GLY A 359 23.19 0.28 -14.02
C GLY A 359 23.82 1.67 -14.01
N LEU A 360 24.89 1.90 -13.24
CA LEU A 360 25.59 3.19 -13.23
C LEU A 360 26.28 3.51 -14.56
N GLU A 361 26.89 2.52 -15.22
CA GLU A 361 27.46 2.68 -16.55
C GLU A 361 26.39 3.09 -17.58
N GLU A 362 25.23 2.46 -17.52
CA GLU A 362 24.13 2.76 -18.43
C GLU A 362 23.50 4.14 -18.15
N ILE A 363 23.31 4.50 -16.86
CA ILE A 363 22.85 5.83 -16.45
C ILE A 363 23.79 6.93 -16.96
N ALA A 364 25.11 6.67 -16.96
CA ALA A 364 26.11 7.65 -17.43
C ALA A 364 25.96 8.01 -18.93
N LYS A 365 25.32 7.15 -19.73
CA LYS A 365 25.04 7.46 -21.15
C LYS A 365 23.92 8.51 -21.31
N HIS A 366 22.90 8.46 -20.45
CA HIS A 366 21.75 9.37 -20.47
C HIS A 366 21.44 9.92 -19.06
N PRO A 367 22.35 10.71 -18.44
CA PRO A 367 22.32 10.98 -16.99
C PRO A 367 21.14 11.85 -16.55
N LEU A 368 20.66 12.76 -17.38
CA LEU A 368 19.67 13.77 -16.94
C LEU A 368 18.24 13.24 -16.96
N ILE A 369 17.84 12.60 -18.06
CA ILE A 369 16.43 12.22 -18.31
C ILE A 369 16.23 10.72 -18.54
N GLY A 370 17.32 9.92 -18.46
CA GLY A 370 17.25 8.47 -18.70
C GLY A 370 16.93 8.10 -20.14
N THR A 371 16.56 6.83 -20.35
CA THR A 371 16.26 6.30 -21.69
C THR A 371 15.07 5.32 -21.66
N ASN A 372 14.68 4.83 -22.84
CA ASN A 372 13.61 3.85 -23.00
C ASN A 372 14.02 2.48 -22.40
N GLN A 373 13.03 1.77 -21.84
CA GLN A 373 13.25 0.46 -21.22
C GLN A 373 13.83 -0.57 -22.20
N ASP A 374 13.38 -0.59 -23.45
CA ASP A 374 13.86 -1.53 -24.45
C ASP A 374 15.33 -1.29 -24.80
N GLU A 375 15.76 -0.02 -24.83
CA GLU A 375 17.14 0.37 -25.13
C GLU A 375 18.09 -0.09 -24.03
N PHE A 376 17.87 0.30 -22.74
CA PHE A 376 18.80 -0.11 -21.69
C PHE A 376 18.75 -1.61 -21.40
N THR A 377 17.61 -2.28 -21.60
CA THR A 377 17.55 -3.75 -21.44
C THR A 377 18.32 -4.47 -22.53
N SER A 378 18.37 -3.94 -23.75
CA SER A 378 19.20 -4.49 -24.84
C SER A 378 20.70 -4.33 -24.57
N HIS A 379 21.10 -3.20 -23.95
CA HIS A 379 22.50 -2.96 -23.57
C HIS A 379 22.95 -3.79 -22.36
N MET A 380 22.01 -4.28 -21.54
CA MET A 380 22.26 -5.05 -20.32
C MET A 380 21.93 -6.55 -20.50
N GLU A 381 22.01 -7.08 -21.72
CA GLU A 381 21.71 -8.50 -21.98
C GLU A 381 22.56 -9.48 -21.17
N ASP A 382 23.80 -9.09 -20.85
CA ASP A 382 24.72 -9.82 -19.97
C ASP A 382 24.18 -9.99 -18.54
N MET A 383 23.20 -9.17 -18.14
CA MET A 383 22.54 -9.23 -16.84
C MET A 383 21.27 -10.08 -16.83
N ARG A 384 20.84 -10.65 -17.98
CA ARG A 384 19.70 -11.56 -18.04
C ARG A 384 19.96 -12.83 -17.25
N GLN A 385 19.00 -13.19 -16.39
CA GLN A 385 19.04 -14.45 -15.67
C GLN A 385 18.39 -15.58 -16.49
N GLY A 386 18.39 -16.81 -15.96
CA GLY A 386 17.93 -18.01 -16.65
C GLY A 386 16.53 -17.96 -17.29
N GLU A 387 15.69 -16.99 -16.90
CA GLU A 387 14.35 -16.73 -17.45
C GLU A 387 14.35 -15.61 -18.52
N ARG A 388 15.52 -15.20 -19.00
CA ARG A 388 15.73 -14.13 -20.00
C ARG A 388 15.21 -12.74 -19.55
N ILE A 389 15.05 -12.50 -18.25
CA ILE A 389 14.68 -11.20 -17.70
C ILE A 389 15.85 -10.61 -16.89
N ILE A 390 15.91 -9.28 -16.84
CA ILE A 390 16.77 -8.55 -15.93
C ILE A 390 15.95 -8.24 -14.68
N ASP A 391 16.37 -8.80 -13.54
CA ASP A 391 15.69 -8.59 -12.27
C ASP A 391 16.21 -7.30 -11.61
N PHE A 392 15.53 -6.19 -11.84
CA PHE A 392 15.88 -4.89 -11.25
C PHE A 392 15.51 -4.83 -9.76
N VAL A 393 16.28 -5.53 -8.95
CA VAL A 393 16.07 -5.56 -7.48
C VAL A 393 16.36 -4.23 -6.76
N ASN A 394 16.85 -3.21 -7.45
CA ASN A 394 17.12 -1.87 -6.92
C ASN A 394 16.26 -0.84 -7.65
N SER A 395 15.25 -0.31 -6.94
CA SER A 395 14.32 0.67 -7.52
C SER A 395 14.99 1.98 -7.90
N TYR A 396 16.01 2.42 -7.17
CA TYR A 396 16.69 3.69 -7.46
C TYR A 396 17.47 3.62 -8.76
N ILE A 397 18.14 2.50 -9.02
CA ILE A 397 18.82 2.26 -10.29
C ILE A 397 17.80 2.21 -11.43
N TYR A 398 16.69 1.48 -11.26
CA TYR A 398 15.64 1.40 -12.27
C TYR A 398 15.04 2.77 -12.60
N VAL A 399 14.70 3.56 -11.57
CA VAL A 399 14.17 4.92 -11.74
C VAL A 399 15.18 5.83 -12.45
N ALA A 400 16.46 5.72 -12.11
CA ALA A 400 17.52 6.52 -12.75
C ALA A 400 17.74 6.09 -14.21
N LEU A 401 17.66 4.82 -14.55
CA LEU A 401 17.73 4.33 -15.94
C LEU A 401 16.57 4.89 -16.79
N VAL A 402 15.35 4.82 -16.28
CA VAL A 402 14.14 5.24 -16.99
C VAL A 402 14.01 6.75 -17.08
N SER A 403 14.39 7.51 -16.06
CA SER A 403 14.08 8.94 -15.94
C SER A 403 15.26 9.83 -15.53
N GLY A 404 16.46 9.27 -15.53
CA GLY A 404 17.68 9.98 -15.17
C GLY A 404 17.72 10.46 -13.73
N VAL A 405 18.73 11.28 -13.45
CA VAL A 405 18.91 11.90 -12.13
C VAL A 405 17.76 12.84 -11.77
N ILE A 406 17.15 13.51 -12.75
CA ILE A 406 16.00 14.40 -12.51
C ILE A 406 14.83 13.59 -11.95
N GLY A 407 14.45 12.50 -12.60
CA GLY A 407 13.38 11.64 -12.13
C GLY A 407 13.70 10.97 -10.80
N LEU A 408 14.95 10.54 -10.59
CA LEU A 408 15.40 9.98 -9.32
C LEU A 408 15.27 10.98 -8.16
N VAL A 409 15.67 12.24 -8.36
CA VAL A 409 15.54 13.30 -7.35
C VAL A 409 14.07 13.58 -7.05
N MET A 410 13.21 13.63 -8.08
CA MET A 410 11.76 13.80 -7.88
C MET A 410 11.14 12.62 -7.12
N PHE A 411 11.52 11.39 -7.44
CA PHE A 411 11.04 10.17 -6.80
C PHE A 411 11.44 10.11 -5.32
N ILE A 412 12.72 10.31 -5.02
CA ILE A 412 13.22 10.36 -3.62
C ILE A 412 12.59 11.54 -2.88
N GLY A 413 12.48 12.71 -3.53
CA GLY A 413 11.87 13.90 -2.96
C GLY A 413 10.40 13.70 -2.60
N ALA A 414 9.62 13.02 -3.44
CA ALA A 414 8.23 12.68 -3.15
C ALA A 414 8.11 11.76 -1.93
N LEU A 415 8.92 10.70 -1.84
CA LEU A 415 8.94 9.80 -0.68
C LEU A 415 9.43 10.50 0.59
N ALA A 416 10.48 11.33 0.50
CA ALA A 416 11.02 12.08 1.63
C ALA A 416 10.10 13.21 2.11
N ALA A 417 9.19 13.69 1.27
CA ALA A 417 8.18 14.67 1.69
C ALA A 417 7.17 14.09 2.69
N ILE A 418 6.88 12.79 2.62
CA ILE A 418 5.89 12.13 3.48
C ILE A 418 6.23 12.28 4.97
N PRO A 419 7.43 11.92 5.46
CA PRO A 419 7.76 12.06 6.87
C PRO A 419 7.77 13.54 7.32
N VAL A 420 8.13 14.48 6.44
CA VAL A 420 8.06 15.91 6.75
C VAL A 420 6.60 16.37 6.92
N ILE A 421 5.71 15.93 6.03
CA ILE A 421 4.27 16.22 6.09
C ILE A 421 3.67 15.60 7.35
N ALA A 422 3.99 14.33 7.66
CA ALA A 422 3.51 13.65 8.85
C ALA A 422 3.88 14.38 10.15
N VAL A 423 5.12 14.87 10.28
CA VAL A 423 5.56 15.65 11.44
C VAL A 423 4.84 17.00 11.52
N ARG A 424 4.66 17.71 10.39
CA ARG A 424 3.93 18.99 10.37
C ARG A 424 2.47 18.81 10.78
N PHE A 425 1.83 17.72 10.37
CA PHE A 425 0.46 17.43 10.77
C PHE A 425 0.38 16.96 12.22
N ALA A 426 1.33 16.17 12.71
CA ALA A 426 1.36 15.70 14.10
C ALA A 426 1.31 16.83 15.12
N THR A 427 1.93 18.00 14.82
CA THR A 427 1.88 19.17 15.71
C THR A 427 0.51 19.85 15.77
N ARG A 428 -0.41 19.51 14.86
CA ARG A 428 -1.75 20.09 14.74
C ARG A 428 -2.87 19.10 15.06
N VAL A 429 -2.51 17.83 15.26
CA VAL A 429 -3.46 16.74 15.53
C VAL A 429 -4.03 16.85 16.94
N ARG A 430 -5.34 16.63 17.07
CA ARG A 430 -6.06 16.69 18.34
C ARG A 430 -6.49 15.34 18.89
N THR A 431 -6.59 14.32 18.01
CA THR A 431 -7.05 12.99 18.43
C THR A 431 -5.88 11.99 18.46
N PRO A 432 -5.86 11.08 19.46
CA PRO A 432 -4.81 10.05 19.56
C PRO A 432 -4.69 9.19 18.30
N GLN A 433 -5.81 8.83 17.67
CA GLN A 433 -5.85 8.01 16.47
C GLN A 433 -5.18 8.68 15.28
N MET A 434 -5.38 9.99 15.10
CA MET A 434 -4.71 10.74 14.05
C MET A 434 -3.21 10.93 14.33
N HIS A 435 -2.83 11.03 15.60
CA HIS A 435 -1.41 11.04 15.98
C HIS A 435 -0.75 9.68 15.69
N GLU A 436 -1.44 8.57 16.01
CA GLU A 436 -1.01 7.23 15.63
C GLU A 436 -0.87 7.10 14.10
N ALA A 437 -1.83 7.64 13.32
CA ALA A 437 -1.74 7.67 11.86
C ALA A 437 -0.52 8.44 11.35
N MET A 438 -0.22 9.62 11.90
CA MET A 438 0.97 10.38 11.49
C MET A 438 2.26 9.62 11.79
N GLY A 439 2.34 8.96 12.94
CA GLY A 439 3.47 8.10 13.30
C GLY A 439 3.64 6.90 12.36
N TYR A 440 2.53 6.28 11.95
CA TYR A 440 2.51 5.21 10.97
C TYR A 440 3.11 5.65 9.63
N TYR A 441 2.62 6.77 9.08
CA TYR A 441 3.09 7.28 7.81
C TYR A 441 4.55 7.70 7.83
N PHE A 442 4.96 8.36 8.92
CA PHE A 442 6.36 8.71 9.13
C PHE A 442 7.26 7.47 9.09
N ALA A 443 6.91 6.46 9.85
CA ALA A 443 7.69 5.23 9.97
C ALA A 443 7.73 4.44 8.66
N MET A 444 6.58 4.31 7.98
CA MET A 444 6.51 3.56 6.73
C MET A 444 7.23 4.25 5.58
N ALA A 445 7.22 5.58 5.52
CA ALA A 445 8.00 6.28 4.49
C ALA A 445 9.50 6.01 4.61
N LEU A 446 10.04 5.96 5.85
CA LEU A 446 11.44 5.62 6.07
C LEU A 446 11.74 4.15 5.74
N ALA A 447 10.84 3.25 6.10
CA ALA A 447 10.97 1.83 5.75
C ALA A 447 10.92 1.60 4.23
N VAL A 448 10.03 2.28 3.51
CA VAL A 448 9.94 2.21 2.04
C VAL A 448 11.23 2.69 1.41
N LEU A 449 11.77 3.84 1.82
CA LEU A 449 13.06 4.34 1.32
C LEU A 449 14.17 3.30 1.49
N GLN A 450 14.21 2.57 2.61
CA GLN A 450 15.19 1.50 2.82
C GLN A 450 14.86 0.26 1.97
N MET A 451 13.60 -0.19 1.93
CA MET A 451 13.23 -1.42 1.24
C MET A 451 13.44 -1.33 -0.28
N LEU A 452 13.28 -0.14 -0.88
CA LEU A 452 13.46 0.09 -2.31
C LEU A 452 14.89 -0.07 -2.81
N LEU A 453 15.89 -0.12 -1.92
CA LEU A 453 17.26 -0.52 -2.26
C LEU A 453 17.38 -1.98 -2.73
N PHE A 454 16.43 -2.84 -2.30
CA PHE A 454 16.50 -4.28 -2.52
C PHE A 454 15.19 -4.86 -3.04
N THR A 455 14.31 -4.02 -3.55
CA THR A 455 13.00 -4.42 -4.09
C THR A 455 12.66 -3.56 -5.30
N PHE A 456 12.02 -4.14 -6.30
CA PHE A 456 11.51 -3.42 -7.45
C PHE A 456 10.25 -2.61 -7.07
N PHE A 457 10.19 -1.35 -7.52
CA PHE A 457 9.04 -0.47 -7.36
C PHE A 457 8.09 -0.62 -8.55
N GLY A 458 7.28 -1.66 -8.53
CA GLY A 458 6.30 -1.94 -9.57
C GLY A 458 5.18 -2.84 -9.04
N GLY A 459 4.14 -3.05 -9.82
CA GLY A 459 3.00 -3.88 -9.46
C GLY A 459 2.39 -3.51 -8.12
N ARG A 460 2.20 -4.49 -7.26
CA ARG A 460 1.60 -4.32 -5.92
C ARG A 460 2.40 -3.44 -4.96
N ASN A 461 3.71 -3.34 -5.12
CA ASN A 461 4.55 -2.50 -4.26
C ASN A 461 4.26 -1.02 -4.49
N SER A 462 4.15 -0.60 -5.74
CA SER A 462 3.78 0.77 -6.09
C SER A 462 2.37 1.08 -5.62
N PHE A 463 1.41 0.19 -5.86
CA PHE A 463 0.03 0.32 -5.41
C PHE A 463 -0.09 0.55 -3.89
N ILE A 464 0.55 -0.30 -3.05
CA ILE A 464 0.50 -0.16 -1.58
C ILE A 464 1.16 1.15 -1.14
N THR A 465 2.30 1.51 -1.75
CA THR A 465 3.01 2.74 -1.43
C THR A 465 2.17 3.97 -1.76
N GLU A 466 1.52 3.99 -2.92
CA GLU A 466 0.61 5.07 -3.32
C GLU A 466 -0.60 5.20 -2.43
N MET A 467 -1.23 4.07 -2.08
CA MET A 467 -2.34 4.08 -1.13
C MET A 467 -1.91 4.69 0.22
N THR A 468 -0.69 4.41 0.64
CA THR A 468 -0.12 4.99 1.86
C THR A 468 0.06 6.51 1.71
N ILE A 469 0.68 6.98 0.62
CA ILE A 469 0.88 8.41 0.34
C ILE A 469 -0.46 9.16 0.29
N ALA A 470 -1.44 8.60 -0.40
CA ALA A 470 -2.77 9.18 -0.55
C ALA A 470 -3.49 9.35 0.79
N THR A 471 -3.45 8.31 1.62
CA THR A 471 -4.11 8.33 2.93
C THR A 471 -3.44 9.29 3.92
N VAL A 472 -2.12 9.51 3.83
CA VAL A 472 -1.39 10.50 4.65
C VAL A 472 -1.95 11.91 4.46
N ILE A 473 -2.01 12.34 3.20
CA ILE A 473 -2.46 13.68 2.87
C ILE A 473 -3.93 13.84 3.26
N TYR A 474 -4.69 12.77 3.09
CA TYR A 474 -6.11 12.78 3.41
C TYR A 474 -6.39 12.77 4.92
N ALA A 475 -5.69 11.96 5.70
CA ALA A 475 -5.78 11.96 7.17
C ALA A 475 -5.40 13.33 7.75
N GLY A 476 -4.36 13.97 7.21
CA GLY A 476 -4.00 15.33 7.57
C GLY A 476 -5.12 16.36 7.30
N LYS A 477 -5.86 16.18 6.19
CA LYS A 477 -6.99 17.05 5.82
C LYS A 477 -8.22 16.84 6.72
N LEU A 478 -8.56 15.61 7.07
CA LEU A 478 -9.65 15.32 8.02
C LEU A 478 -9.43 16.03 9.34
N ASN A 479 -8.19 16.02 9.81
CA ASN A 479 -7.80 16.68 11.04
C ASN A 479 -7.91 18.22 10.98
N LEU A 480 -7.54 18.84 9.87
CA LEU A 480 -7.67 20.29 9.65
C LEU A 480 -9.13 20.70 9.49
N GLY A 481 -9.98 19.87 8.87
CA GLY A 481 -11.41 20.10 8.71
C GLY A 481 -12.18 20.05 10.03
N ALA A 482 -11.85 19.13 10.92
CA ALA A 482 -12.43 19.04 12.26
C ALA A 482 -12.08 20.27 13.13
N GLY A 483 -10.92 20.89 12.90
CA GLY A 483 -10.52 22.13 13.58
C GLY A 483 -11.30 23.37 13.15
N ALA A 484 -11.82 23.40 11.91
CA ALA A 484 -12.64 24.49 11.40
C ALA A 484 -14.10 24.43 11.83
N ALA A 485 -14.56 23.25 12.28
CA ALA A 485 -15.93 23.00 12.71
C ALA A 485 -16.16 23.18 14.24
N LEU A 486 -15.15 23.57 15.00
CA LEU A 486 -15.42 24.03 16.37
C LEU A 486 -16.28 25.29 16.28
N PRO A 487 -17.46 25.32 16.91
CA PRO A 487 -18.18 26.57 17.07
C PRO A 487 -17.17 27.54 17.70
N ARG A 488 -16.89 28.64 17.01
CA ARG A 488 -16.24 29.79 17.66
C ARG A 488 -16.97 29.93 18.98
N PRO A 489 -16.27 29.92 20.15
CA PRO A 489 -16.95 30.19 21.41
C PRO A 489 -17.85 31.38 21.12
N ALA A 490 -19.15 31.20 21.32
CA ALA A 490 -20.11 32.26 21.06
C ALA A 490 -19.49 33.46 21.73
N ARG A 491 -19.04 34.43 20.93
CA ARG A 491 -18.58 35.69 21.50
C ARG A 491 -19.70 36.05 22.46
N PRO A 492 -19.41 36.23 23.76
CA PRO A 492 -20.46 36.63 24.65
C PRO A 492 -21.09 37.81 23.92
N ARG A 493 -22.36 37.70 23.62
CA ARG A 493 -23.18 38.79 23.14
C ARG A 493 -23.33 39.79 24.28
N GLY A 494 -22.20 40.19 24.85
CA GLY A 494 -21.96 41.48 25.48
C GLY A 494 -21.89 42.42 24.32
N SER A 495 -23.03 42.67 23.79
CA SER A 495 -23.22 43.59 22.70
C SER A 495 -22.71 44.97 23.16
N LEU A 496 -21.89 45.56 22.31
CA LEU A 496 -21.71 47.03 22.32
C LEU A 496 -23.08 47.73 22.45
N ALA A 497 -24.17 47.12 21.97
CA ALA A 497 -25.56 47.54 22.13
C ALA A 497 -26.10 47.42 23.59
N ALA A 498 -25.52 46.56 24.46
CA ALA A 498 -25.86 46.58 25.90
C ALA A 498 -25.05 47.61 26.67
N MET A 499 -23.88 48.04 26.17
CA MET A 499 -23.14 49.17 26.76
C MET A 499 -23.66 50.53 26.30
N LEU A 500 -24.43 50.57 25.21
CA LEU A 500 -25.02 51.83 24.69
C LEU A 500 -26.49 52.04 25.17
N ARG A 501 -27.10 51.07 25.87
CA ARG A 501 -28.35 51.32 26.58
C ARG A 501 -27.99 51.89 27.95
N GLY A 502 -28.21 53.16 28.09
CA GLY A 502 -28.15 53.88 29.36
C GLY A 502 -29.02 53.17 30.41
N PRO A 503 -28.79 53.42 31.70
CA PRO A 503 -29.50 52.74 32.78
C PRO A 503 -31.01 52.86 32.58
N ASP A 504 -31.72 51.74 32.68
CA ASP A 504 -33.18 51.65 32.57
C ASP A 504 -33.83 52.65 33.55
N PRO A 505 -34.64 53.58 33.12
CA PRO A 505 -35.23 54.59 34.01
C PRO A 505 -36.12 54.03 35.11
N ASN A 506 -36.48 52.73 35.05
CA ASN A 506 -37.39 52.10 36.01
C ASN A 506 -36.75 51.45 37.24
N TRP A 507 -35.41 51.47 37.40
CA TRP A 507 -34.77 50.91 38.59
C TRP A 507 -35.05 51.69 39.89
N ARG A 508 -35.58 52.91 39.83
CA ARG A 508 -35.89 53.76 41.00
C ARG A 508 -37.26 53.49 41.63
N ARG A 509 -38.07 52.58 41.12
CA ARG A 509 -39.42 52.32 41.69
C ARG A 509 -39.58 51.06 42.56
N SER A 510 -38.52 50.30 42.79
CA SER A 510 -38.57 49.08 43.61
C SER A 510 -37.72 49.14 44.90
N ALA A 511 -37.34 50.35 45.37
CA ALA A 511 -36.63 50.50 46.62
C ALA A 511 -37.43 51.44 47.54
N GLY A 512 -38.67 51.04 47.83
CA GLY A 512 -39.52 51.69 48.78
C GLY A 512 -40.89 51.03 48.85
N ASP A 513 -40.90 49.92 49.62
CA ASP A 513 -41.93 49.53 50.55
C ASP A 513 -41.46 48.29 51.32
#